data_452afde5de3dc437586a20be31760e8d
#
_entry.id   452afde5de3dc437586a20be31760e8d
#
_cell.length_a   1.000
_cell.length_b   1.000
_cell.length_c   1.000
_cell.angle_alpha   90.00
_cell.angle_beta   90.00
_cell.angle_gamma   90.00
#
_symmetry.space_group_name_H-M   'P 1'
#
loop_
_entity.id
_entity.type
_entity.pdbx_description
1 polymer ?
#
loop_
_entity_poly.entity_id
_entity_poly.type
_entity_poly.pdbx_seq_one_letter_code
_entity_poly.pdbx_strand_id
1 'polypeptide(L)'
;VSMLRELTEQGKEVNMLIAGNSMSPFLMHGRDSIRLKKPDRKLRKGDMVFFQRKSGKFVMHRIIRVRKEGFYLLGDSQQSSEIEGPIEESQIFALITSVCRKGRWIGPGNFWWEFFEHDWIRLIPFRRFLINTYRFMSRLFIRR
;
A
#
# COMPACT_ATOMS: atom_id res chain seq x y z
N VAL A 1 6.53 -10.15 12.75
CA VAL A 1 6.79 -8.99 11.89
C VAL A 1 8.24 -8.53 11.99
N SER A 2 8.92 -8.63 13.15
CA SER A 2 10.38 -8.42 13.22
C SER A 2 11.13 -9.43 12.33
N MET A 3 10.61 -10.65 12.23
CA MET A 3 11.11 -11.68 11.33
C MET A 3 11.00 -11.23 9.85
N LEU A 4 9.93 -10.53 9.50
CA LEU A 4 9.73 -10.00 8.15
C LEU A 4 10.87 -9.04 7.77
N ARG A 5 11.20 -8.10 8.64
CA ARG A 5 12.30 -7.16 8.41
C ARG A 5 13.63 -7.89 8.26
N GLU A 6 13.90 -8.87 9.11
CA GLU A 6 15.11 -9.69 9.03
C GLU A 6 15.23 -10.44 7.70
N LEU A 7 14.13 -11.05 7.23
CA LEU A 7 14.12 -11.77 5.97
C LEU A 7 14.41 -10.85 4.79
N THR A 8 13.82 -9.67 4.77
CA THR A 8 14.06 -8.69 3.70
C THR A 8 15.49 -8.14 3.75
N GLU A 9 16.04 -7.91 4.93
CA GLU A 9 17.43 -7.47 5.09
C GLU A 9 18.42 -8.51 4.57
N GLN A 10 18.08 -9.79 4.61
CA GLN A 10 18.86 -10.88 4.03
C GLN A 10 18.72 -10.99 2.51
N GLY A 11 17.96 -10.10 1.89
CA GLY A 11 17.72 -10.12 0.45
C GLY A 11 16.66 -11.12 -0.02
N LYS A 12 15.90 -11.70 0.91
CA LYS A 12 14.86 -12.68 0.57
C LYS A 12 13.58 -12.00 0.11
N GLU A 13 12.92 -12.62 -0.86
CA GLU A 13 11.59 -12.25 -1.31
C GLU A 13 10.57 -12.98 -0.43
N VAL A 14 9.56 -12.26 0.05
CA VAL A 14 8.57 -12.80 0.98
C VAL A 14 7.17 -12.62 0.43
N ASN A 15 6.33 -13.66 0.54
CA ASN A 15 4.91 -13.60 0.23
C ASN A 15 4.12 -13.59 1.54
N MET A 16 3.11 -12.74 1.66
CA MET A 16 2.26 -12.73 2.84
C MET A 16 0.84 -12.29 2.52
N LEU A 17 -0.10 -12.78 3.33
CA LEU A 17 -1.50 -12.40 3.24
C LEU A 17 -1.70 -11.01 3.83
N ILE A 18 -2.57 -10.21 3.21
CA ILE A 18 -2.91 -8.87 3.69
C ILE A 18 -3.70 -8.95 4.99
N ALA A 19 -3.27 -8.17 5.98
CA ALA A 19 -3.99 -7.95 7.23
C ALA A 19 -4.32 -6.46 7.37
N GLY A 20 -5.55 -6.16 7.76
CA GLY A 20 -6.04 -4.79 7.90
C GLY A 20 -6.62 -4.23 6.60
N ASN A 21 -7.24 -3.06 6.69
CA ASN A 21 -8.02 -2.46 5.60
C ASN A 21 -7.47 -1.15 5.06
N SER A 22 -6.27 -0.72 5.51
CA SER A 22 -5.71 0.57 5.11
C SER A 22 -5.38 0.66 3.61
N MET A 23 -5.20 -0.47 2.94
CA MET A 23 -4.91 -0.53 1.51
C MET A 23 -6.13 -0.88 0.65
N SER A 24 -7.33 -0.95 1.24
CA SER A 24 -8.56 -1.07 0.45
C SER A 24 -8.83 0.25 -0.30
N PRO A 25 -9.52 0.27 -1.42
CA PRO A 25 -10.13 -0.87 -2.08
C PRO A 25 -9.18 -1.69 -2.96
N PHE A 26 -7.92 -1.31 -3.08
CA PHE A 26 -6.96 -2.05 -3.91
C PHE A 26 -6.73 -3.45 -3.33
N LEU A 27 -6.33 -3.53 -2.07
CA LEU A 27 -6.04 -4.79 -1.38
C LEU A 27 -7.00 -4.98 -0.20
N MET A 28 -7.57 -6.16 -0.09
CA MET A 28 -8.57 -6.48 0.93
C MET A 28 -8.04 -7.47 1.95
N HIS A 29 -8.32 -7.21 3.22
CA HIS A 29 -7.99 -8.06 4.35
C HIS A 29 -8.42 -9.51 4.13
N GLY A 30 -7.50 -10.44 4.35
CA GLY A 30 -7.79 -11.88 4.29
C GLY A 30 -8.05 -12.45 2.90
N ARG A 31 -8.18 -11.61 1.88
CA ARG A 31 -8.43 -12.04 0.49
C ARG A 31 -7.17 -12.00 -0.37
N ASP A 32 -6.38 -10.92 -0.21
CA ASP A 32 -5.29 -10.61 -1.12
C ASP A 32 -3.93 -10.86 -0.45
N SER A 33 -2.93 -11.16 -1.27
CA SER A 33 -1.57 -11.40 -0.82
C SER A 33 -0.60 -10.45 -1.51
N ILE A 34 0.57 -10.27 -0.92
CA ILE A 34 1.61 -9.42 -1.46
C ILE A 34 2.93 -10.17 -1.55
N ARG A 35 3.76 -9.73 -2.49
CA ARG A 35 5.16 -10.14 -2.61
C ARG A 35 6.02 -8.93 -2.36
N LEU A 36 6.97 -9.06 -1.46
CA LEU A 36 7.81 -7.96 -1.03
C LEU A 36 9.26 -8.37 -0.92
N LYS A 37 10.14 -7.39 -1.07
CA LYS A 37 11.58 -7.58 -0.91
C LYS A 37 12.24 -6.27 -0.45
N LYS A 38 13.50 -6.35 -0.04
CA LYS A 38 14.29 -5.16 0.24
C LYS A 38 14.30 -4.25 -0.98
N PRO A 39 14.14 -2.92 -0.81
CA PRO A 39 14.23 -2.01 -1.95
C PRO A 39 15.58 -2.15 -2.65
N ASP A 40 15.55 -2.39 -3.96
CA ASP A 40 16.74 -2.54 -4.81
C ASP A 40 16.89 -1.40 -5.82
N ARG A 41 16.08 -0.36 -5.66
CA ARG A 41 16.11 0.86 -6.45
C ARG A 41 15.65 2.03 -5.59
N LYS A 42 15.80 3.23 -6.13
CA LYS A 42 15.30 4.44 -5.48
C LYS A 42 13.78 4.38 -5.33
N LEU A 43 13.31 4.63 -4.12
CA LEU A 43 11.87 4.70 -3.82
C LEU A 43 11.27 5.96 -4.45
N ARG A 44 10.05 5.85 -4.93
CA ARG A 44 9.36 6.93 -5.65
C ARG A 44 7.89 6.99 -5.29
N LYS A 45 7.26 8.12 -5.63
CA LYS A 45 5.82 8.33 -5.49
C LYS A 45 5.07 7.19 -6.17
N GLY A 46 4.09 6.63 -5.49
CA GLY A 46 3.28 5.52 -5.98
C GLY A 46 3.69 4.16 -5.43
N ASP A 47 4.90 4.02 -4.91
CA ASP A 47 5.37 2.76 -4.34
C ASP A 47 4.59 2.37 -3.08
N MET A 48 4.24 1.09 -2.97
CA MET A 48 3.75 0.51 -1.72
C MET A 48 4.94 -0.03 -0.95
N VAL A 49 5.04 0.32 0.32
CA VAL A 49 6.18 -0.05 1.15
C VAL A 49 5.75 -0.49 2.54
N PHE A 50 6.58 -1.32 3.17
CA PHE A 50 6.52 -1.58 4.61
C PHE A 50 7.54 -0.70 5.30
N PHE A 51 7.10 -0.08 6.39
CA PHE A 51 7.97 0.73 7.22
C PHE A 51 7.72 0.48 8.70
N GLN A 52 8.71 0.78 9.50
CA GLN A 52 8.61 0.68 10.95
C GLN A 52 8.51 2.08 11.53
N ARG A 53 7.43 2.34 12.26
CA ARG A 53 7.26 3.60 12.98
C ARG A 53 8.28 3.68 14.12
N LYS A 54 8.58 4.89 14.57
CA LYS A 54 9.45 5.11 15.74
C LYS A 54 8.95 4.41 17.00
N SER A 55 7.64 4.16 17.08
CA SER A 55 7.03 3.36 18.14
C SER A 55 7.35 1.87 18.05
N GLY A 56 7.94 1.41 16.94
CA GLY A 56 8.21 0.01 16.66
C GLY A 56 7.16 -0.70 15.83
N LYS A 57 6.00 -0.08 15.64
CA LYS A 57 4.91 -0.69 14.86
C LYS A 57 5.23 -0.75 13.38
N PHE A 58 4.91 -1.89 12.74
CA PHE A 58 5.10 -2.11 11.31
C PHE A 58 3.81 -1.78 10.55
N VAL A 59 3.95 -1.04 9.46
CA VAL A 59 2.82 -0.55 8.68
C VAL A 59 3.15 -0.65 7.20
N MET A 60 2.13 -0.99 6.38
CA MET A 60 2.22 -0.96 4.92
C MET A 60 1.32 0.16 4.40
N HIS A 61 1.93 1.13 3.73
CA HIS A 61 1.21 2.23 3.08
C HIS A 61 1.85 2.56 1.73
N ARG A 62 1.25 3.51 1.03
CA ARG A 62 1.72 3.97 -0.28
C ARG A 62 2.44 5.31 -0.13
N ILE A 63 3.59 5.47 -0.82
CA ILE A 63 4.29 6.74 -0.89
C ILE A 63 3.49 7.69 -1.79
N ILE A 64 3.00 8.78 -1.21
CA ILE A 64 2.24 9.78 -1.94
C ILE A 64 3.04 11.04 -2.28
N ARG A 65 4.18 11.21 -1.62
CA ARG A 65 5.02 12.39 -1.81
C ARG A 65 6.45 12.08 -1.38
N VAL A 66 7.41 12.50 -2.20
CA VAL A 66 8.83 12.41 -1.87
C VAL A 66 9.37 13.83 -1.74
N ARG A 67 9.99 14.14 -0.59
CA ARG A 67 10.56 15.45 -0.30
C ARG A 67 11.98 15.27 0.23
N LYS A 68 12.71 16.37 0.34
CA LYS A 68 14.08 16.39 0.83
C LYS A 68 14.19 15.83 2.26
N GLU A 69 13.21 16.14 3.11
CA GLU A 69 13.16 15.70 4.50
C GLU A 69 12.72 14.24 4.68
N GLY A 70 12.14 13.62 3.65
CA GLY A 70 11.69 12.23 3.74
C GLY A 70 10.46 11.92 2.89
N PHE A 71 9.83 10.80 3.22
CA PHE A 71 8.68 10.27 2.49
C PHE A 71 7.38 10.55 3.25
N TYR A 72 6.33 10.84 2.50
CA TYR A 72 4.98 11.00 3.05
C TYR A 72 4.13 9.85 2.55
N LEU A 73 3.48 9.17 3.49
CA LEU A 73 2.81 7.89 3.26
C LEU A 73 1.34 7.96 3.64
N LEU A 74 0.52 7.20 2.91
CA LEU A 74 -0.92 7.15 3.13
C LEU A 74 -1.45 5.80 2.65
N GLY A 75 -2.35 5.18 3.45
CA GLY A 75 -3.07 3.99 3.00
C GLY A 75 -4.10 4.33 1.92
N ASP A 76 -4.38 3.39 1.03
CA ASP A 76 -5.29 3.63 -0.10
C ASP A 76 -6.73 3.94 0.33
N SER A 77 -7.14 3.53 1.54
CA SER A 77 -8.45 3.86 2.11
C SER A 77 -8.46 5.13 2.94
N GLN A 78 -7.31 5.73 3.18
CA GLN A 78 -7.16 6.85 4.10
C GLN A 78 -7.35 8.21 3.42
N GLN A 79 -7.65 9.23 4.23
CA GLN A 79 -7.87 10.59 3.79
C GLN A 79 -6.65 11.46 4.09
N SER A 80 -6.63 12.67 3.50
CA SER A 80 -5.52 13.61 3.61
C SER A 80 -5.12 13.94 5.06
N SER A 81 -6.07 13.91 5.99
CA SER A 81 -5.80 14.14 7.42
C SER A 81 -4.94 13.04 8.07
N GLU A 82 -4.82 11.89 7.41
CA GLU A 82 -4.11 10.72 7.93
C GLU A 82 -2.72 10.55 7.31
N ILE A 83 -2.28 11.52 6.48
CA ILE A 83 -0.94 11.49 5.87
C ILE A 83 0.13 11.44 6.95
N GLU A 84 1.03 10.50 6.82
CA GLU A 84 2.09 10.26 7.78
C GLU A 84 3.45 10.62 7.17
N GLY A 85 4.24 11.39 7.88
CA GLY A 85 5.60 11.76 7.44
C GLY A 85 6.11 13.03 8.14
N PRO A 86 7.38 13.41 7.93
CA PRO A 86 8.31 12.68 7.07
C PRO A 86 8.77 11.35 7.66
N ILE A 87 8.81 10.33 6.82
CA ILE A 87 9.33 9.00 7.17
C ILE A 87 10.74 8.89 6.58
N GLU A 88 11.70 8.52 7.41
CA GLU A 88 13.09 8.36 6.97
C GLU A 88 13.27 7.09 6.15
N GLU A 89 14.19 7.12 5.19
CA GLU A 89 14.48 5.96 4.35
C GLU A 89 14.86 4.73 5.17
N SER A 90 15.58 4.92 6.28
CA SER A 90 15.97 3.83 7.17
C SER A 90 14.79 3.12 7.84
N GLN A 91 13.64 3.77 7.91
CA GLN A 91 12.41 3.17 8.45
C GLN A 91 11.71 2.26 7.43
N ILE A 92 11.99 2.44 6.13
CA ILE A 92 11.37 1.68 5.04
C ILE A 92 12.26 0.47 4.75
N PHE A 93 11.76 -0.73 5.03
CA PHE A 93 12.56 -1.94 4.90
C PHE A 93 12.12 -2.85 3.75
N ALA A 94 10.95 -2.64 3.18
CA ALA A 94 10.47 -3.50 2.10
C ALA A 94 9.66 -2.73 1.07
N LEU A 95 9.81 -3.16 -0.19
CA LEU A 95 9.05 -2.67 -1.34
C LEU A 95 8.13 -3.79 -1.82
N ILE A 96 6.86 -3.50 -2.03
CA ILE A 96 5.91 -4.45 -2.60
C ILE A 96 6.09 -4.47 -4.12
N THR A 97 6.41 -5.62 -4.68
CA THR A 97 6.75 -5.78 -6.10
C THR A 97 5.62 -6.34 -6.94
N SER A 98 4.71 -7.08 -6.32
CA SER A 98 3.51 -7.61 -6.97
C SER A 98 2.48 -7.97 -5.92
N VAL A 99 1.22 -8.12 -6.35
CA VAL A 99 0.12 -8.47 -5.45
C VAL A 99 -0.73 -9.55 -6.10
N CYS A 100 -1.28 -10.44 -5.27
CA CYS A 100 -2.31 -11.39 -5.69
C CYS A 100 -3.65 -10.81 -5.27
N ARG A 101 -4.37 -10.27 -6.23
CA ARG A 101 -5.66 -9.63 -6.03
C ARG A 101 -6.76 -10.50 -6.63
N LYS A 102 -7.71 -10.91 -5.79
CA LYS A 102 -8.80 -11.82 -6.21
C LYS A 102 -8.26 -13.11 -6.87
N GLY A 103 -7.18 -13.65 -6.33
CA GLY A 103 -6.55 -14.86 -6.82
C GLY A 103 -5.63 -14.69 -8.03
N ARG A 104 -5.39 -13.47 -8.51
CA ARG A 104 -4.57 -13.19 -9.68
C ARG A 104 -3.38 -12.31 -9.34
N TRP A 105 -2.18 -12.76 -9.68
CA TRP A 105 -0.97 -11.96 -9.51
C TRP A 105 -0.90 -10.84 -10.54
N ILE A 106 -0.73 -9.61 -10.08
CA ILE A 106 -0.58 -8.43 -10.92
C ILE A 106 0.62 -7.61 -10.43
N GLY A 107 1.17 -6.80 -11.33
CA GLY A 107 2.30 -5.93 -11.06
C GLY A 107 2.37 -4.78 -12.05
N PRO A 108 3.53 -4.13 -12.16
CA PRO A 108 3.72 -3.01 -13.08
C PRO A 108 3.24 -3.32 -14.49
N GLY A 109 2.49 -2.38 -15.09
CA GLY A 109 1.88 -2.53 -16.41
C GLY A 109 0.43 -3.00 -16.37
N ASN A 110 -0.03 -3.59 -15.27
CA ASN A 110 -1.45 -3.94 -15.11
C ASN A 110 -2.30 -2.70 -14.88
N PHE A 111 -3.51 -2.66 -15.43
CA PHE A 111 -4.41 -1.49 -15.34
C PHE A 111 -4.66 -1.06 -13.89
N TRP A 112 -5.06 -2.00 -13.02
CA TRP A 112 -5.38 -1.67 -11.62
C TRP A 112 -4.15 -1.28 -10.83
N TRP A 113 -3.02 -1.94 -11.07
CA TRP A 113 -1.75 -1.57 -10.46
C TRP A 113 -1.38 -0.12 -10.79
N GLU A 114 -1.41 0.24 -12.09
CA GLU A 114 -1.08 1.59 -12.54
C GLU A 114 -2.09 2.62 -12.05
N PHE A 115 -3.37 2.27 -12.03
CA PHE A 115 -4.42 3.15 -11.53
C PHE A 115 -4.19 3.54 -10.07
N PHE A 116 -3.93 2.57 -9.19
CA PHE A 116 -3.70 2.85 -7.78
C PHE A 116 -2.33 3.50 -7.54
N GLU A 117 -1.35 3.20 -8.36
CA GLU A 117 -0.01 3.80 -8.25
C GLU A 117 -0.03 5.29 -8.61
N HIS A 118 -0.80 5.70 -9.59
CA HIS A 118 -0.79 7.07 -10.15
C HIS A 118 -2.09 7.84 -9.95
N ASP A 119 -3.18 7.30 -10.44
CA ASP A 119 -4.46 8.04 -10.50
C ASP A 119 -5.14 8.16 -9.14
N TRP A 120 -5.10 7.13 -8.33
CA TRP A 120 -5.73 7.11 -7.01
C TRP A 120 -5.14 8.15 -6.07
N ILE A 121 -3.85 8.46 -6.21
CA ILE A 121 -3.19 9.52 -5.44
C ILE A 121 -3.80 10.89 -5.78
N ARG A 122 -4.09 11.15 -7.04
CA ARG A 122 -4.72 12.39 -7.49
C ARG A 122 -6.14 12.55 -6.96
N LEU A 123 -6.78 11.44 -6.61
CA LEU A 123 -8.16 11.41 -6.12
C LEU A 123 -8.27 11.50 -4.59
N ILE A 124 -7.17 11.75 -3.87
CA ILE A 124 -7.17 11.84 -2.41
C ILE A 124 -8.31 12.75 -1.88
N PRO A 125 -8.52 13.96 -2.40
CA PRO A 125 -9.60 14.83 -1.90
C PRO A 125 -11.00 14.26 -2.08
N PHE A 126 -11.18 13.32 -3.00
CA PHE A 126 -12.46 12.73 -3.37
C PHE A 126 -12.64 11.28 -2.89
N ARG A 127 -11.64 10.71 -2.22
CA ARG A 127 -11.64 9.28 -1.82
C ARG A 127 -12.86 8.89 -1.00
N ARG A 128 -13.23 9.70 -0.02
CA ARG A 128 -14.37 9.41 0.85
C ARG A 128 -15.64 9.24 0.04
N PHE A 129 -15.89 10.16 -0.89
CA PHE A 129 -17.04 10.11 -1.77
C PHE A 129 -17.01 8.86 -2.67
N LEU A 130 -15.87 8.58 -3.29
CA LEU A 130 -15.70 7.45 -4.20
C LEU A 130 -15.88 6.11 -3.49
N ILE A 131 -15.28 5.94 -2.32
CA ILE A 131 -15.39 4.72 -1.52
C ILE A 131 -16.83 4.50 -1.06
N ASN A 132 -17.51 5.55 -0.60
CA ASN A 132 -18.89 5.47 -0.16
C ASN A 132 -19.82 5.13 -1.32
N THR A 133 -19.58 5.70 -2.49
CA THR A 133 -20.37 5.40 -3.71
C THR A 133 -20.17 3.94 -4.11
N TYR A 134 -18.96 3.45 -4.10
CA TYR A 134 -18.65 2.05 -4.41
C TYR A 134 -19.36 1.11 -3.44
N ARG A 135 -19.30 1.39 -2.14
CA ARG A 135 -19.97 0.58 -1.11
C ARG A 135 -21.49 0.56 -1.30
N PHE A 136 -22.06 1.70 -1.63
CA PHE A 136 -23.49 1.82 -1.90
C PHE A 136 -23.90 0.98 -3.12
N MET A 137 -23.17 1.10 -4.22
CA MET A 137 -23.41 0.33 -5.46
C MET A 137 -23.26 -1.17 -5.21
N SER A 138 -22.23 -1.57 -4.49
CA SER A 138 -21.97 -2.95 -4.11
C SER A 138 -23.13 -3.56 -3.32
N ARG A 139 -23.72 -2.81 -2.38
CA ARG A 139 -24.90 -3.26 -1.61
C ARG A 139 -26.14 -3.45 -2.48
N LEU A 140 -26.33 -2.58 -3.48
CA LEU A 140 -27.46 -2.72 -4.40
C LEU A 140 -27.36 -4.00 -5.23
N PHE A 141 -26.17 -4.35 -5.69
CA PHE A 141 -25.95 -5.56 -6.49
C PHE A 141 -26.09 -6.84 -5.67
N ILE A 142 -25.68 -6.84 -4.42
CA ILE A 142 -25.77 -8.00 -3.52
C ILE A 142 -27.22 -8.29 -3.11
N ARG A 143 -28.07 -7.27 -3.05
CA ARG A 143 -29.49 -7.42 -2.67
C ARG A 143 -30.40 -7.93 -3.80
N ARG A 144 -29.88 -8.02 -4.99
CA ARG A 144 -30.60 -8.56 -6.15
C ARG A 144 -30.23 -10.03 -6.36
#